data_14ecaa45ba0111b1dd728cc1e50aa570
#
_entry.id   14ecaa45ba0111b1dd728cc1e50aa570
#
_cell.length_a   1.000
_cell.length_b   1.000
_cell.length_c   1.000
_cell.angle_alpha   90.00
_cell.angle_beta   90.00
_cell.angle_gamma   90.00
#
_symmetry.space_group_name_H-M   'P 1'
#
loop_
_entity.id
_entity.type
_entity.pdbx_description
1 polymer ?
#
loop_
_entity_poly.entity_id
_entity_poly.type
_entity_poly.pdbx_seq_one_letter_code
_entity_poly.pdbx_strand_id
1 'polypeptide(L)'
;MRISKVVTKTGDKGETGLGDGSRVSKDDPRIECIGTLDELNSFVGYVKVAIADDGIITFLEKIQNDLFNMGGSLSMPGTEIETVNKECIDALEKQVDTGNSELPPLKEFVLPGGSETSARLHLARTMARKLERKLVGLHKNNPLPEQWLQYINRLSDVFFVLARKLQRAEGVDEKQWTHE
;
A
#
# COMPACT_ATOMS: atom_id res chain seq x y z
N MET A 1 -14.69 12.26 16.38
CA MET A 1 -14.21 13.60 15.95
C MET A 1 -15.01 14.03 14.73
N ARG A 2 -15.60 15.24 14.68
CA ARG A 2 -16.38 15.70 13.53
C ARG A 2 -15.54 16.72 12.77
N ILE A 3 -15.17 16.42 11.51
CA ILE A 3 -14.44 17.36 10.64
C ILE A 3 -15.48 18.37 10.11
N SER A 4 -15.57 19.52 10.75
CA SER A 4 -16.52 20.57 10.38
C SER A 4 -15.91 21.72 9.56
N LYS A 5 -14.57 21.80 9.50
CA LYS A 5 -13.84 22.82 8.76
C LYS A 5 -12.66 22.18 8.03
N VAL A 6 -12.68 22.16 6.70
CA VAL A 6 -11.63 21.58 5.85
C VAL A 6 -10.49 22.58 5.63
N VAL A 7 -10.81 23.82 5.27
CA VAL A 7 -9.80 24.87 5.01
C VAL A 7 -9.44 25.58 6.30
N THR A 8 -8.29 25.25 6.90
CA THR A 8 -7.82 25.84 8.15
C THR A 8 -6.74 26.91 7.97
N LYS A 9 -6.03 26.90 6.84
CA LYS A 9 -4.89 27.79 6.51
C LYS A 9 -3.69 27.67 7.46
N THR A 10 -3.70 26.72 8.39
CA THR A 10 -2.63 26.56 9.39
C THR A 10 -1.34 25.97 8.80
N GLY A 11 -1.43 25.39 7.62
CA GLY A 11 -0.30 24.74 6.92
C GLY A 11 0.35 25.57 5.81
N ASP A 12 -0.07 26.83 5.60
CA ASP A 12 0.36 27.64 4.45
C ASP A 12 1.84 28.06 4.51
N LYS A 13 2.47 27.96 5.70
CA LYS A 13 3.90 28.25 5.90
C LYS A 13 4.81 27.03 5.80
N GLY A 14 4.31 25.91 5.26
CA GLY A 14 5.11 24.69 5.07
C GLY A 14 5.21 23.78 6.29
N GLU A 15 4.45 24.05 7.36
CA GLU A 15 4.36 23.19 8.54
C GLU A 15 3.02 22.49 8.63
N THR A 16 2.98 21.37 9.34
CA THR A 16 1.75 20.63 9.67
C THR A 16 1.74 20.21 11.13
N GLY A 17 0.55 19.98 11.69
CA GLY A 17 0.37 19.45 13.03
C GLY A 17 0.32 17.94 13.03
N LEU A 18 0.94 17.31 14.03
CA LEU A 18 0.74 15.91 14.37
C LEU A 18 -0.40 15.77 15.39
N GLY A 19 -0.86 14.55 15.63
CA GLY A 19 -1.99 14.29 16.51
C GLY A 19 -1.71 14.52 17.99
N ASP A 20 -0.44 14.56 18.41
CA ASP A 20 0.02 14.94 19.74
C ASP A 20 0.05 16.48 19.97
N GLY A 21 -0.30 17.26 18.96
CA GLY A 21 -0.28 18.72 18.97
C GLY A 21 1.06 19.36 18.57
N SER A 22 2.11 18.58 18.37
CA SER A 22 3.38 19.10 17.86
C SER A 22 3.26 19.55 16.42
N ARG A 23 4.19 20.41 15.98
CA ARG A 23 4.26 20.88 14.59
C ARG A 23 5.61 20.50 13.99
N VAL A 24 5.56 20.02 12.75
CA VAL A 24 6.72 19.61 11.99
C VAL A 24 6.66 20.19 10.57
N SER A 25 7.80 20.24 9.90
CA SER A 25 7.85 20.63 8.49
C SER A 25 7.11 19.59 7.62
N LYS A 26 6.49 20.03 6.53
CA LYS A 26 5.79 19.14 5.61
C LYS A 26 6.73 18.20 4.84
N ASP A 27 8.03 18.49 4.80
CA ASP A 27 9.08 17.64 4.24
C ASP A 27 9.75 16.71 5.27
N ASP A 28 9.23 16.66 6.51
CA ASP A 28 9.69 15.69 7.51
C ASP A 28 9.49 14.26 6.99
N PRO A 29 10.49 13.36 7.16
CA PRO A 29 10.38 11.96 6.71
C PRO A 29 9.12 11.22 7.23
N ARG A 30 8.60 11.58 8.40
CA ARG A 30 7.36 11.04 8.94
C ARG A 30 6.15 11.48 8.13
N ILE A 31 6.08 12.77 7.78
CA ILE A 31 5.01 13.33 6.95
C ILE A 31 5.07 12.74 5.53
N GLU A 32 6.28 12.54 4.99
CA GLU A 32 6.50 11.86 3.73
C GLU A 32 6.00 10.40 3.74
N CYS A 33 6.17 9.69 4.85
CA CYS A 33 5.61 8.34 5.01
C CYS A 33 4.07 8.38 5.09
N ILE A 34 3.50 9.30 5.88
CA ILE A 34 2.04 9.47 5.98
C ILE A 34 1.44 9.79 4.61
N GLY A 35 2.03 10.73 3.87
CA GLY A 35 1.57 11.07 2.52
C GLY A 35 1.67 9.89 1.54
N THR A 36 2.74 9.10 1.63
CA THR A 36 2.91 7.92 0.75
C THR A 36 1.95 6.78 1.12
N LEU A 37 1.58 6.63 2.41
CA LEU A 37 0.51 5.73 2.84
C LEU A 37 -0.84 6.14 2.22
N ASP A 38 -1.15 7.42 2.23
CA ASP A 38 -2.38 7.97 1.64
C ASP A 38 -2.39 7.81 0.11
N GLU A 39 -1.27 8.05 -0.56
CA GLU A 39 -1.10 7.77 -2.00
C GLU A 39 -1.39 6.29 -2.30
N LEU A 40 -0.78 5.35 -1.55
CA LEU A 40 -1.00 3.91 -1.74
C LEU A 40 -2.46 3.55 -1.48
N ASN A 41 -3.07 4.07 -0.42
CA ASN A 41 -4.47 3.84 -0.09
C ASN A 41 -5.41 4.31 -1.21
N SER A 42 -5.11 5.46 -1.79
CA SER A 42 -5.84 6.00 -2.95
C SER A 42 -5.68 5.10 -4.19
N PHE A 43 -4.47 4.55 -4.44
CA PHE A 43 -4.26 3.58 -5.52
C PHE A 43 -5.02 2.28 -5.28
N VAL A 44 -5.11 1.78 -4.04
CA VAL A 44 -5.95 0.62 -3.71
C VAL A 44 -7.43 0.91 -4.04
N GLY A 45 -7.92 2.10 -3.71
CA GLY A 45 -9.26 2.55 -4.10
C GLY A 45 -9.44 2.57 -5.62
N TYR A 46 -8.44 3.07 -6.36
CA TYR A 46 -8.44 3.10 -7.82
C TYR A 46 -8.43 1.69 -8.45
N VAL A 47 -7.74 0.73 -7.83
CA VAL A 47 -7.79 -0.68 -8.22
C VAL A 47 -9.18 -1.26 -8.04
N LYS A 48 -9.82 -1.03 -6.88
CA LYS A 48 -11.12 -1.61 -6.53
C LYS A 48 -12.22 -1.33 -7.56
N VAL A 49 -12.23 -0.13 -8.16
CA VAL A 49 -13.29 0.24 -9.14
C VAL A 49 -13.18 -0.51 -10.46
N ALA A 50 -12.11 -1.26 -10.70
CA ALA A 50 -11.95 -2.12 -11.87
C ALA A 50 -12.20 -3.61 -11.57
N ILE A 51 -12.55 -3.97 -10.32
CA ILE A 51 -12.72 -5.35 -9.88
C ILE A 51 -14.20 -5.62 -9.64
N ALA A 52 -14.68 -6.76 -10.14
CA ALA A 52 -16.06 -7.21 -9.95
C ALA A 52 -16.20 -8.30 -8.85
N ASP A 53 -15.10 -8.88 -8.38
CA ASP A 53 -15.08 -9.92 -7.35
C ASP A 53 -15.21 -9.30 -5.96
N ASP A 54 -16.35 -9.54 -5.29
CA ASP A 54 -16.66 -9.00 -3.96
C ASP A 54 -15.68 -9.48 -2.88
N GLY A 55 -15.13 -10.69 -3.01
CA GLY A 55 -14.15 -11.23 -2.08
C GLY A 55 -12.84 -10.46 -2.16
N ILE A 56 -12.37 -10.16 -3.37
CA ILE A 56 -11.16 -9.34 -3.60
C ILE A 56 -11.43 -7.90 -3.15
N ILE A 57 -12.60 -7.33 -3.44
CA ILE A 57 -12.98 -5.98 -2.99
C ILE A 57 -12.90 -5.90 -1.47
N THR A 58 -13.52 -6.84 -0.74
CA THR A 58 -13.51 -6.89 0.73
C THR A 58 -12.07 -7.01 1.27
N PHE A 59 -11.24 -7.83 0.63
CA PHE A 59 -9.84 -7.97 1.01
C PHE A 59 -9.05 -6.65 0.83
N LEU A 60 -9.26 -5.96 -0.29
CA LEU A 60 -8.63 -4.66 -0.53
C LEU A 60 -9.13 -3.56 0.42
N GLU A 61 -10.40 -3.62 0.85
CA GLU A 61 -10.93 -2.71 1.88
C GLU A 61 -10.26 -2.90 3.24
N LYS A 62 -9.97 -4.16 3.59
CA LYS A 62 -9.19 -4.44 4.79
C LYS A 62 -7.80 -3.81 4.69
N ILE A 63 -7.12 -3.97 3.55
CA ILE A 63 -5.82 -3.33 3.30
C ILE A 63 -5.92 -1.81 3.44
N GLN A 64 -6.95 -1.16 2.91
CA GLN A 64 -7.15 0.28 3.05
C GLN A 64 -7.27 0.71 4.52
N ASN A 65 -8.00 -0.06 5.34
CA ASN A 65 -8.11 0.20 6.78
C ASN A 65 -6.76 0.02 7.50
N ASP A 66 -6.02 -1.04 7.16
CA ASP A 66 -4.69 -1.28 7.73
C ASP A 66 -3.74 -0.11 7.42
N LEU A 67 -3.73 0.39 6.17
CA LEU A 67 -2.93 1.56 5.77
C LEU A 67 -3.35 2.84 6.50
N PHE A 68 -4.66 3.07 6.71
CA PHE A 68 -5.15 4.19 7.52
C PHE A 68 -4.71 4.09 8.98
N ASN A 69 -4.77 2.90 9.57
CA ASN A 69 -4.32 2.67 10.94
C ASN A 69 -2.82 2.95 11.09
N MET A 70 -2.00 2.51 10.11
CA MET A 70 -0.56 2.82 10.08
C MET A 70 -0.31 4.33 9.99
N GLY A 71 -1.04 5.04 9.12
CA GLY A 71 -0.95 6.50 8.98
C GLY A 71 -1.39 7.22 10.26
N GLY A 72 -2.45 6.74 10.91
CA GLY A 72 -2.90 7.24 12.22
C GLY A 72 -1.84 7.08 13.30
N SER A 73 -1.19 5.91 13.36
CA SER A 73 -0.09 5.66 14.30
C SER A 73 1.12 6.57 14.05
N LEU A 74 1.52 6.78 12.78
CA LEU A 74 2.58 7.73 12.44
C LEU A 74 2.24 9.17 12.84
N SER A 75 0.97 9.54 12.81
CA SER A 75 0.51 10.88 13.21
C SER A 75 0.51 11.11 14.73
N MET A 76 0.67 10.04 15.53
CA MET A 76 0.64 10.07 17.01
C MET A 76 1.97 9.56 17.59
N PRO A 77 3.08 10.30 17.46
CA PRO A 77 4.37 9.86 17.97
C PRO A 77 4.31 9.64 19.47
N GLY A 78 4.96 8.55 19.95
CA GLY A 78 4.97 8.16 21.35
C GLY A 78 3.72 7.43 21.84
N THR A 79 2.73 7.20 20.98
CA THR A 79 1.55 6.40 21.31
C THR A 79 1.67 5.03 20.63
N GLU A 80 1.63 3.96 21.42
CA GLU A 80 1.54 2.60 20.88
C GLU A 80 0.11 2.34 20.41
N ILE A 81 -0.08 2.31 19.11
CA ILE A 81 -1.34 1.91 18.46
C ILE A 81 -1.06 0.60 17.74
N GLU A 82 -1.74 -0.46 18.17
CA GLU A 82 -1.71 -1.72 17.42
C GLU A 82 -2.37 -1.50 16.06
N THR A 83 -1.64 -1.79 14.99
CA THR A 83 -2.10 -1.55 13.62
C THR A 83 -2.17 -2.85 12.84
N VAL A 84 -1.03 -3.33 12.33
CA VAL A 84 -0.90 -4.61 11.64
C VAL A 84 -0.15 -5.59 12.53
N ASN A 85 -0.70 -6.79 12.65
CA ASN A 85 -0.17 -7.89 13.45
C ASN A 85 0.21 -9.07 12.55
N LYS A 86 0.61 -10.18 13.19
CA LYS A 86 1.00 -11.40 12.46
C LYS A 86 -0.14 -11.95 11.60
N GLU A 87 -1.37 -11.93 12.09
CA GLU A 87 -2.53 -12.42 11.37
C GLU A 87 -2.80 -11.63 10.08
N CYS A 88 -2.51 -10.32 10.09
CA CYS A 88 -2.58 -9.50 8.88
C CYS A 88 -1.54 -9.94 7.84
N ILE A 89 -0.31 -10.23 8.28
CA ILE A 89 0.77 -10.71 7.41
C ILE A 89 0.44 -12.09 6.86
N ASP A 90 0.02 -13.03 7.71
CA ASP A 90 -0.37 -14.39 7.32
C ASP A 90 -1.50 -14.38 6.27
N ALA A 91 -2.45 -13.44 6.39
CA ALA A 91 -3.51 -13.27 5.40
C ALA A 91 -2.98 -12.81 4.02
N LEU A 92 -1.99 -11.90 3.99
CA LEU A 92 -1.33 -11.50 2.75
C LEU A 92 -0.57 -12.67 2.12
N GLU A 93 0.23 -13.40 2.92
CA GLU A 93 1.00 -14.56 2.46
C GLU A 93 0.09 -15.65 1.89
N LYS A 94 -1.01 -15.97 2.58
CA LYS A 94 -2.01 -16.91 2.08
C LYS A 94 -2.60 -16.48 0.73
N GLN A 95 -2.86 -15.18 0.56
CA GLN A 95 -3.38 -14.65 -0.72
C GLN A 95 -2.35 -14.81 -1.85
N VAL A 96 -1.07 -14.57 -1.56
CA VAL A 96 0.03 -14.77 -2.51
C VAL A 96 0.15 -16.25 -2.89
N ASP A 97 0.21 -17.16 -1.92
CA ASP A 97 0.38 -18.59 -2.14
C ASP A 97 -0.77 -19.16 -2.95
N THR A 98 -2.02 -18.85 -2.55
CA THR A 98 -3.22 -19.29 -3.27
C THR A 98 -3.21 -18.78 -4.71
N GLY A 99 -3.01 -17.49 -4.91
CA GLY A 99 -3.02 -16.90 -6.25
C GLY A 99 -1.88 -17.40 -7.13
N ASN A 100 -0.68 -17.56 -6.56
CA ASN A 100 0.47 -18.02 -7.32
C ASN A 100 0.38 -19.52 -7.72
N SER A 101 -0.30 -20.35 -6.92
CA SER A 101 -0.52 -21.76 -7.25
C SER A 101 -1.39 -21.97 -8.49
N GLU A 102 -2.22 -20.99 -8.84
CA GLU A 102 -3.09 -21.00 -10.02
C GLU A 102 -2.39 -20.44 -11.29
N LEU A 103 -1.18 -19.89 -11.15
CA LEU A 103 -0.48 -19.19 -12.21
C LEU A 103 0.67 -20.03 -12.80
N PRO A 104 0.92 -19.93 -14.12
CA PRO A 104 2.09 -20.58 -14.71
C PRO A 104 3.38 -19.93 -14.17
N PRO A 105 4.48 -20.72 -14.06
CA PRO A 105 5.76 -20.19 -13.65
C PRO A 105 6.26 -19.14 -14.65
N LEU A 106 6.88 -18.09 -14.13
CA LEU A 106 7.53 -17.07 -14.97
C LEU A 106 8.91 -17.55 -15.41
N LYS A 107 9.26 -17.26 -16.65
CA LYS A 107 10.60 -17.46 -17.20
C LYS A 107 11.40 -16.15 -17.23
N GLU A 108 10.66 -15.02 -17.37
CA GLU A 108 11.19 -13.66 -17.44
C GLU A 108 10.30 -12.69 -16.67
N PHE A 109 10.76 -11.45 -16.48
CA PHE A 109 9.97 -10.40 -15.87
C PHE A 109 8.74 -10.07 -16.71
N VAL A 110 7.61 -9.84 -16.03
CA VAL A 110 6.37 -9.40 -16.67
C VAL A 110 6.45 -7.89 -16.91
N LEU A 111 6.09 -7.47 -18.12
CA LEU A 111 5.92 -6.05 -18.43
C LEU A 111 4.63 -5.54 -17.77
N PRO A 112 4.70 -4.47 -16.95
CA PRO A 112 3.51 -3.89 -16.32
C PRO A 112 2.50 -3.42 -17.37
N GLY A 113 1.23 -3.85 -17.26
CA GLY A 113 0.18 -3.49 -18.21
C GLY A 113 -0.70 -4.68 -18.53
N GLY A 114 -1.15 -4.76 -19.79
CA GLY A 114 -2.03 -5.81 -20.30
C GLY A 114 -3.49 -5.41 -20.20
N SER A 115 -4.16 -5.66 -19.10
CA SER A 115 -5.51 -5.18 -18.84
C SER A 115 -5.53 -3.92 -17.97
N GLU A 116 -6.67 -3.24 -17.90
CA GLU A 116 -6.82 -2.06 -17.05
C GLU A 116 -6.64 -2.43 -15.56
N THR A 117 -7.23 -3.53 -15.12
CA THR A 117 -7.12 -4.03 -13.75
C THR A 117 -5.66 -4.36 -13.39
N SER A 118 -4.96 -5.07 -14.28
CA SER A 118 -3.55 -5.39 -14.11
C SER A 118 -2.67 -4.13 -14.07
N ALA A 119 -2.88 -3.18 -14.98
CA ALA A 119 -2.12 -1.93 -14.99
C ALA A 119 -2.28 -1.14 -13.68
N ARG A 120 -3.50 -1.03 -13.15
CA ARG A 120 -3.78 -0.38 -11.86
C ARG A 120 -3.11 -1.10 -10.68
N LEU A 121 -3.12 -2.43 -10.66
CA LEU A 121 -2.44 -3.24 -9.65
C LEU A 121 -0.92 -3.08 -9.70
N HIS A 122 -0.33 -2.97 -10.88
CA HIS A 122 1.09 -2.68 -11.02
C HIS A 122 1.46 -1.28 -10.50
N LEU A 123 0.58 -0.26 -10.64
CA LEU A 123 0.78 1.05 -10.02
C LEU A 123 0.75 0.93 -8.49
N ALA A 124 -0.25 0.26 -7.92
CA ALA A 124 -0.32 0.01 -6.47
C ALA A 124 0.92 -0.75 -5.96
N ARG A 125 1.38 -1.77 -6.70
CA ARG A 125 2.61 -2.51 -6.39
C ARG A 125 3.83 -1.60 -6.32
N THR A 126 4.04 -0.75 -7.30
CA THR A 126 5.20 0.16 -7.31
C THR A 126 5.12 1.22 -6.22
N MET A 127 3.90 1.64 -5.86
CA MET A 127 3.66 2.56 -4.74
C MET A 127 3.94 1.88 -3.40
N ALA A 128 3.52 0.62 -3.19
CA ALA A 128 3.89 -0.14 -2.00
C ALA A 128 5.41 -0.24 -1.84
N ARG A 129 6.14 -0.53 -2.91
CA ARG A 129 7.61 -0.54 -2.90
C ARG A 129 8.25 0.83 -2.64
N LYS A 130 7.61 1.93 -3.10
CA LYS A 130 8.04 3.30 -2.75
C LYS A 130 7.86 3.55 -1.25
N LEU A 131 6.69 3.18 -0.71
CA LEU A 131 6.39 3.30 0.72
C LEU A 131 7.37 2.49 1.58
N GLU A 132 7.64 1.24 1.21
CA GLU A 132 8.60 0.38 1.90
C GLU A 132 9.96 1.07 2.07
N ARG A 133 10.52 1.61 0.97
CA ARG A 133 11.81 2.33 1.02
C ARG A 133 11.78 3.56 1.94
N LYS A 134 10.65 4.30 1.99
CA LYS A 134 10.49 5.46 2.88
C LYS A 134 10.39 5.03 4.34
N LEU A 135 9.62 3.97 4.64
CA LEU A 135 9.52 3.41 5.99
C LEU A 135 10.88 2.88 6.49
N VAL A 136 11.65 2.20 5.63
CA VAL A 136 13.03 1.78 5.95
C VAL A 136 13.91 2.99 6.28
N GLY A 137 13.78 4.09 5.53
CA GLY A 137 14.49 5.34 5.81
C GLY A 137 14.11 5.96 7.15
N LEU A 138 12.81 6.02 7.45
CA LEU A 138 12.29 6.53 8.72
C LEU A 138 12.71 5.66 9.91
N HIS A 139 12.61 4.33 9.76
CA HIS A 139 12.92 3.34 10.80
C HIS A 139 14.35 3.45 11.36
N LYS A 140 15.32 3.92 10.57
CA LYS A 140 16.71 4.10 11.02
C LYS A 140 16.86 5.08 12.16
N ASN A 141 16.04 6.13 12.17
CA ASN A 141 16.12 7.20 13.19
C ASN A 141 14.89 7.22 14.11
N ASN A 142 13.82 6.60 13.72
CA ASN A 142 12.55 6.50 14.45
C ASN A 142 12.06 5.05 14.35
N PRO A 143 12.43 4.16 15.27
CA PRO A 143 12.05 2.76 15.23
C PRO A 143 10.55 2.57 15.04
N LEU A 144 10.19 1.77 14.05
CA LEU A 144 8.82 1.37 13.71
C LEU A 144 8.63 -0.11 14.08
N PRO A 145 7.40 -0.58 14.31
CA PRO A 145 7.13 -1.99 14.50
C PRO A 145 7.64 -2.81 13.30
N GLU A 146 8.34 -3.93 13.57
CA GLU A 146 8.91 -4.78 12.50
C GLU A 146 7.84 -5.32 11.54
N GLN A 147 6.64 -5.58 12.05
CA GLN A 147 5.49 -6.03 11.27
C GLN A 147 5.12 -5.08 10.13
N TRP A 148 5.41 -3.78 10.28
CA TRP A 148 5.09 -2.80 9.24
C TRP A 148 5.90 -3.03 7.97
N LEU A 149 7.20 -3.23 8.11
CA LEU A 149 8.08 -3.49 6.96
C LEU A 149 7.73 -4.82 6.30
N GLN A 150 7.46 -5.85 7.11
CA GLN A 150 7.01 -7.16 6.61
C GLN A 150 5.69 -7.03 5.84
N TYR A 151 4.69 -6.36 6.43
CA TYR A 151 3.38 -6.17 5.81
C TYR A 151 3.47 -5.46 4.45
N ILE A 152 4.15 -4.33 4.38
CA ILE A 152 4.27 -3.55 3.14
C ILE A 152 5.07 -4.31 2.07
N ASN A 153 6.09 -5.06 2.47
CA ASN A 153 6.82 -5.93 1.55
C ASN A 153 5.88 -7.00 0.95
N ARG A 154 5.15 -7.77 1.78
CA ARG A 154 4.15 -8.76 1.33
C ARG A 154 3.03 -8.15 0.50
N LEU A 155 2.62 -6.93 0.83
CA LEU A 155 1.57 -6.23 0.07
C LEU A 155 1.98 -6.00 -1.39
N SER A 156 3.25 -5.71 -1.66
CA SER A 156 3.75 -5.60 -3.03
C SER A 156 3.64 -6.92 -3.80
N ASP A 157 3.84 -8.05 -3.13
CA ASP A 157 3.71 -9.38 -3.74
C ASP A 157 2.24 -9.74 -4.01
N VAL A 158 1.33 -9.38 -3.09
CA VAL A 158 -0.12 -9.50 -3.29
C VAL A 158 -0.56 -8.77 -4.57
N PHE A 159 -0.18 -7.51 -4.73
CA PHE A 159 -0.55 -6.75 -5.93
C PHE A 159 0.01 -7.36 -7.22
N PHE A 160 1.22 -7.91 -7.16
CA PHE A 160 1.82 -8.60 -8.29
C PHE A 160 1.03 -9.85 -8.69
N VAL A 161 0.72 -10.71 -7.72
CA VAL A 161 -0.03 -11.94 -7.96
C VAL A 161 -1.46 -11.65 -8.43
N LEU A 162 -2.13 -10.68 -7.81
CA LEU A 162 -3.47 -10.24 -8.23
C LEU A 162 -3.47 -9.66 -9.65
N ALA A 163 -2.44 -8.89 -10.02
CA ALA A 163 -2.33 -8.34 -11.37
C ALA A 163 -2.30 -9.46 -12.42
N ARG A 164 -1.48 -10.48 -12.21
CA ARG A 164 -1.38 -11.64 -13.08
C ARG A 164 -2.68 -12.45 -13.13
N LYS A 165 -3.24 -12.75 -11.96
CA LYS A 165 -4.45 -13.57 -11.82
C LYS A 165 -5.64 -12.93 -12.53
N LEU A 166 -5.90 -11.64 -12.28
CA LEU A 166 -7.04 -10.93 -12.85
C LEU A 166 -6.88 -10.69 -14.34
N GLN A 167 -5.68 -10.33 -14.80
CA GLN A 167 -5.40 -10.22 -16.24
C GLN A 167 -5.70 -11.51 -16.99
N ARG A 168 -5.28 -12.65 -16.42
CA ARG A 168 -5.55 -13.96 -16.99
C ARG A 168 -7.05 -14.31 -16.99
N ALA A 169 -7.76 -13.96 -15.92
CA ALA A 169 -9.21 -14.13 -15.83
C ALA A 169 -9.96 -13.29 -16.88
N GLU A 170 -9.41 -12.14 -17.26
CA GLU A 170 -9.90 -11.26 -18.32
C GLU A 170 -9.52 -11.75 -19.74
N GLY A 171 -8.83 -12.90 -19.86
CA GLY A 171 -8.41 -13.50 -21.14
C GLY A 171 -7.26 -12.74 -21.82
N VAL A 172 -6.49 -11.96 -21.08
CA VAL A 172 -5.38 -11.16 -21.60
C VAL A 172 -4.05 -11.83 -21.25
N ASP A 173 -3.22 -12.10 -22.27
CA ASP A 173 -1.90 -12.71 -22.07
C ASP A 173 -0.90 -11.77 -21.44
N GLU A 174 -0.04 -12.32 -20.56
CA GLU A 174 1.08 -11.61 -19.98
C GLU A 174 2.21 -11.44 -21.01
N LYS A 175 2.67 -10.21 -21.19
CA LYS A 175 3.88 -9.95 -21.96
C LYS A 175 5.09 -10.02 -21.02
N GLN A 176 6.06 -10.85 -21.39
CA GLN A 176 7.34 -10.94 -20.71
C GLN A 176 8.39 -10.04 -21.36
N TRP A 177 9.37 -9.63 -20.57
CA TRP A 177 10.49 -8.84 -21.08
C TRP A 177 11.32 -9.64 -22.09
N THR A 178 11.73 -8.99 -23.14
CA THR A 178 12.68 -9.52 -24.17
C THR A 178 13.98 -8.75 -24.09
N HIS A 179 15.10 -9.45 -24.31
CA HIS A 179 16.44 -8.88 -24.25
C HIS A 179 16.90 -8.31 -25.61
N GLU A 180 15.96 -7.87 -26.46
CA GLU A 180 16.27 -7.25 -27.75
C GLU A 180 16.74 -5.80 -27.60
#